data_0a5cc441d126fe90dfc65d969406d9bb
#
_entry.id   0a5cc441d126fe90dfc65d969406d9bb
#
_cell.length_a   1.000
_cell.length_b   1.000
_cell.length_c   1.000
_cell.angle_alpha   90.00
_cell.angle_beta   90.00
_cell.angle_gamma   90.00
#
_symmetry.space_group_name_H-M   'P 1'
#
loop_
_entity.id
_entity.type
_entity.pdbx_description
1 polymer ?
#
loop_
_entity_poly.entity_id
_entity_poly.type
_entity_poly.pdbx_seq_one_letter_code
_entity_poly.pdbx_strand_id
1 'polypeptide(L)'
;MTSHQQVLITGGQGQLATDLIQVFNSSDTVALSHQQLDITQRSDVEAALRHYKPDVVINAAAFTDVDKCEDQPVQARLVNSLGPENLIAVANKIDARVLQISTDYVFDGTLERPYIESDDTNPQSIYGQTKLQGEQAMRDRDLIVRTSWLCGSHGSNILKTIVALAQTDQPMKFVNDQTGHPSFTQDIAVTIKQLVEIEAQGTFHVTNQGPVTWYEFAYSILEMMGRPTHQLTPITTDQLDPPRPATRPTNSVLNNQALLTAGLTPPPHFRDTLPLLLKELCD
;
A
#
# COMPACT_ATOMS: atom_id res chain seq x y z
N MET A 1 -10.13 -30.14 -1.73
CA MET A 1 -10.97 -29.55 -0.65
C MET A 1 -10.28 -28.25 -0.29
N THR A 2 -10.82 -27.10 -0.68
CA THR A 2 -10.30 -25.80 -0.25
C THR A 2 -10.57 -25.69 1.24
N SER A 3 -9.52 -25.77 2.06
CA SER A 3 -9.64 -25.49 3.49
C SER A 3 -10.16 -24.04 3.63
N HIS A 4 -11.27 -23.87 4.34
CA HIS A 4 -11.76 -22.55 4.69
C HIS A 4 -10.73 -21.90 5.63
N GLN A 5 -9.96 -20.96 5.10
CA GLN A 5 -9.00 -20.17 5.89
C GLN A 5 -9.72 -19.00 6.56
N GLN A 6 -9.62 -18.91 7.88
CA GLN A 6 -10.11 -17.75 8.62
C GLN A 6 -9.13 -16.57 8.46
N VAL A 7 -9.60 -15.47 7.89
CA VAL A 7 -8.78 -14.27 7.62
C VAL A 7 -9.20 -13.12 8.53
N LEU A 8 -8.23 -12.53 9.24
CA LEU A 8 -8.44 -11.32 10.00
C LEU A 8 -7.67 -10.16 9.33
N ILE A 9 -8.37 -9.07 9.01
CA ILE A 9 -7.80 -7.87 8.40
C ILE A 9 -7.79 -6.76 9.43
N THR A 10 -6.63 -6.17 9.71
CA THR A 10 -6.51 -4.96 10.55
C THR A 10 -6.67 -3.71 9.70
N GLY A 11 -7.01 -2.58 10.32
CA GLY A 11 -7.26 -1.34 9.58
C GLY A 11 -8.49 -1.42 8.66
N GLY A 12 -9.53 -2.13 9.09
CA GLY A 12 -10.71 -2.53 8.29
C GLY A 12 -11.52 -1.40 7.66
N GLN A 13 -11.26 -0.13 8.02
CA GLN A 13 -11.86 1.05 7.38
C GLN A 13 -10.91 1.70 6.35
N GLY A 14 -9.71 1.16 6.16
CA GLY A 14 -8.74 1.65 5.18
C GLY A 14 -9.13 1.29 3.74
N GLN A 15 -8.61 2.06 2.77
CA GLN A 15 -8.92 1.86 1.35
C GLN A 15 -8.63 0.42 0.86
N LEU A 16 -7.46 -0.14 1.18
CA LEU A 16 -7.10 -1.49 0.78
C LEU A 16 -7.95 -2.55 1.52
N ALA A 17 -8.20 -2.35 2.81
CA ALA A 17 -9.00 -3.30 3.60
C ALA A 17 -10.43 -3.42 3.05
N THR A 18 -11.01 -2.34 2.54
CA THR A 18 -12.34 -2.37 1.92
C THR A 18 -12.37 -3.29 0.69
N ASP A 19 -11.36 -3.20 -0.18
CA ASP A 19 -11.28 -4.08 -1.35
C ASP A 19 -10.89 -5.52 -0.98
N LEU A 20 -10.05 -5.72 0.04
CA LEU A 20 -9.75 -7.04 0.57
C LEU A 20 -11.03 -7.76 1.06
N ILE A 21 -11.93 -7.06 1.77
CA ILE A 21 -13.20 -7.62 2.23
C ILE A 21 -14.06 -8.09 1.04
N GLN A 22 -14.00 -7.41 -0.10
CA GLN A 22 -14.77 -7.78 -1.29
C GLN A 22 -14.24 -9.02 -2.00
N VAL A 23 -12.91 -9.22 -2.00
CA VAL A 23 -12.28 -10.35 -2.72
C VAL A 23 -12.20 -11.62 -1.87
N PHE A 24 -12.15 -11.50 -0.54
CA PHE A 24 -12.19 -12.64 0.36
C PHE A 24 -13.64 -13.05 0.66
N ASN A 25 -13.84 -14.33 1.01
CA ASN A 25 -15.17 -14.83 1.37
C ASN A 25 -15.63 -14.22 2.70
N SER A 26 -16.80 -13.55 2.70
CA SER A 26 -17.35 -12.88 3.89
C SER A 26 -17.66 -13.81 5.07
N SER A 27 -17.86 -15.12 4.83
CA SER A 27 -18.08 -16.11 5.92
C SER A 27 -16.82 -16.40 6.73
N ASP A 28 -15.65 -16.20 6.11
CA ASP A 28 -14.36 -16.64 6.67
C ASP A 28 -13.44 -15.42 6.93
N THR A 29 -13.97 -14.19 6.77
CA THR A 29 -13.18 -12.97 6.85
C THR A 29 -13.78 -11.98 7.84
N VAL A 30 -12.97 -11.49 8.76
CA VAL A 30 -13.31 -10.39 9.67
C VAL A 30 -12.34 -9.23 9.45
N ALA A 31 -12.87 -8.03 9.31
CA ALA A 31 -12.07 -6.80 9.22
C ALA A 31 -12.35 -5.93 10.44
N LEU A 32 -11.30 -5.56 11.16
CA LEU A 32 -11.38 -4.77 12.38
C LEU A 32 -10.83 -3.38 12.15
N SER A 33 -11.64 -2.36 12.48
CA SER A 33 -11.23 -0.97 12.49
C SER A 33 -10.23 -0.70 13.62
N HIS A 34 -9.56 0.46 13.59
CA HIS A 34 -8.68 0.89 14.69
C HIS A 34 -9.41 0.93 16.06
N GLN A 35 -10.69 1.31 16.09
CA GLN A 35 -11.47 1.33 17.31
C GLN A 35 -11.77 -0.07 17.88
N GLN A 36 -11.80 -1.09 17.01
CA GLN A 36 -12.07 -2.49 17.40
C GLN A 36 -10.78 -3.26 17.69
N LEU A 37 -9.66 -2.85 17.09
CA LEU A 37 -8.35 -3.45 17.29
C LEU A 37 -7.27 -2.39 17.11
N ASP A 38 -6.75 -1.86 18.22
CA ASP A 38 -5.54 -1.06 18.21
C ASP A 38 -4.32 -1.99 18.26
N ILE A 39 -3.64 -2.14 17.11
CA ILE A 39 -2.46 -3.02 17.00
C ILE A 39 -1.28 -2.57 17.86
N THR A 40 -1.26 -1.32 18.32
CA THR A 40 -0.23 -0.80 19.24
C THR A 40 -0.40 -1.34 20.66
N GLN A 41 -1.61 -1.82 20.99
CA GLN A 41 -1.93 -2.41 22.28
C GLN A 41 -1.90 -3.93 22.20
N ARG A 42 -0.88 -4.53 22.79
CA ARG A 42 -0.70 -6.00 22.77
C ARG A 42 -1.89 -6.75 23.36
N SER A 43 -2.52 -6.19 24.40
CA SER A 43 -3.73 -6.78 25.02
C SER A 43 -4.89 -6.91 24.04
N ASP A 44 -5.08 -5.90 23.18
CA ASP A 44 -6.16 -5.87 22.19
C ASP A 44 -5.89 -6.90 21.09
N VAL A 45 -4.63 -7.00 20.65
CA VAL A 45 -4.19 -8.03 19.71
C VAL A 45 -4.42 -9.44 20.29
N GLU A 46 -4.04 -9.66 21.56
CA GLU A 46 -4.27 -10.96 22.23
C GLU A 46 -5.77 -11.30 22.36
N ALA A 47 -6.60 -10.32 22.69
CA ALA A 47 -8.04 -10.50 22.78
C ALA A 47 -8.66 -10.84 21.42
N ALA A 48 -8.32 -10.08 20.37
CA ALA A 48 -8.85 -10.26 19.04
C ALA A 48 -8.43 -11.62 18.44
N LEU A 49 -7.13 -11.94 18.44
CA LEU A 49 -6.64 -13.18 17.84
C LEU A 49 -7.12 -14.43 18.59
N ARG A 50 -7.28 -14.34 19.91
CA ARG A 50 -7.90 -15.43 20.72
C ARG A 50 -9.38 -15.63 20.38
N HIS A 51 -10.11 -14.54 20.15
CA HIS A 51 -11.54 -14.57 19.85
C HIS A 51 -11.81 -15.14 18.44
N TYR A 52 -11.14 -14.57 17.42
CA TYR A 52 -11.39 -14.90 16.03
C TYR A 52 -10.62 -16.12 15.53
N LYS A 53 -9.51 -16.49 16.16
CA LYS A 53 -8.63 -17.62 15.81
C LYS A 53 -8.33 -17.68 14.32
N PRO A 54 -7.79 -16.59 13.73
CA PRO A 54 -7.50 -16.58 12.31
C PRO A 54 -6.35 -17.51 11.94
N ASP A 55 -6.40 -18.07 10.74
CA ASP A 55 -5.27 -18.78 10.11
C ASP A 55 -4.29 -17.77 9.50
N VAL A 56 -4.83 -16.63 8.99
CA VAL A 56 -4.06 -15.56 8.38
C VAL A 56 -4.49 -14.20 8.93
N VAL A 57 -3.52 -13.38 9.33
CA VAL A 57 -3.73 -11.98 9.71
C VAL A 57 -3.15 -11.09 8.60
N ILE A 58 -3.98 -10.30 7.92
CA ILE A 58 -3.55 -9.30 6.95
C ILE A 58 -3.46 -7.95 7.66
N ASN A 59 -2.23 -7.47 7.88
CA ASN A 59 -2.01 -6.18 8.50
C ASN A 59 -2.04 -5.05 7.46
N ALA A 60 -3.22 -4.45 7.27
CA ALA A 60 -3.43 -3.25 6.47
C ALA A 60 -3.49 -1.96 7.31
N ALA A 61 -3.33 -2.06 8.64
CA ALA A 61 -3.23 -0.89 9.50
C ALA A 61 -1.83 -0.26 9.39
N ALA A 62 -1.78 1.05 9.17
CA ALA A 62 -0.53 1.81 9.11
C ALA A 62 -0.77 3.31 9.34
N PHE A 63 0.24 4.02 9.82
CA PHE A 63 0.31 5.46 9.80
C PHE A 63 0.97 5.88 8.49
N THR A 64 0.15 6.29 7.49
CA THR A 64 0.55 6.44 6.09
C THR A 64 0.79 7.88 5.64
N ASP A 65 0.52 8.87 6.48
CA ASP A 65 0.80 10.28 6.17
C ASP A 65 2.32 10.52 6.30
N VAL A 66 3.00 10.44 5.15
CA VAL A 66 4.47 10.46 5.07
C VAL A 66 5.07 11.71 5.73
N ASP A 67 4.46 12.88 5.50
CA ASP A 67 4.93 14.14 6.07
C ASP A 67 4.66 14.22 7.58
N LYS A 68 3.49 13.76 8.04
CA LYS A 68 3.20 13.69 9.48
C LYS A 68 4.06 12.68 10.22
N CYS A 69 4.61 11.67 9.55
CA CYS A 69 5.57 10.77 10.19
C CYS A 69 6.82 11.53 10.66
N GLU A 70 7.28 12.54 9.90
CA GLU A 70 8.42 13.38 10.30
C GLU A 70 8.08 14.22 11.56
N ASP A 71 6.85 14.74 11.63
CA ASP A 71 6.37 15.53 12.78
C ASP A 71 6.04 14.65 14.01
N GLN A 72 5.64 13.39 13.78
CA GLN A 72 5.15 12.46 14.80
C GLN A 72 5.89 11.10 14.75
N PRO A 73 7.23 11.08 14.88
CA PRO A 73 8.03 9.85 14.69
C PRO A 73 7.69 8.77 15.73
N VAL A 74 7.30 9.16 16.94
CA VAL A 74 6.90 8.21 17.99
C VAL A 74 5.60 7.48 17.58
N GLN A 75 4.60 8.22 17.09
CA GLN A 75 3.36 7.63 16.64
C GLN A 75 3.56 6.75 15.40
N ALA A 76 4.38 7.19 14.44
CA ALA A 76 4.76 6.39 13.28
C ALA A 76 5.38 5.05 13.71
N ARG A 77 6.31 5.06 14.66
CA ARG A 77 6.95 3.85 15.20
C ARG A 77 5.96 2.95 15.94
N LEU A 78 5.07 3.51 16.75
CA LEU A 78 4.06 2.72 17.47
C LEU A 78 3.18 1.93 16.50
N VAL A 79 2.70 2.57 15.43
CA VAL A 79 1.78 1.92 14.49
C VAL A 79 2.53 1.05 13.48
N ASN A 80 3.62 1.55 12.87
CA ASN A 80 4.26 0.90 11.73
C ASN A 80 5.33 -0.15 12.12
N SER A 81 5.85 -0.11 13.37
CA SER A 81 6.86 -1.05 13.88
C SER A 81 6.30 -1.91 15.02
N LEU A 82 5.94 -1.30 16.16
CA LEU A 82 5.45 -2.04 17.33
C LEU A 82 4.13 -2.78 17.05
N GLY A 83 3.23 -2.19 16.25
CA GLY A 83 1.99 -2.84 15.85
C GLY A 83 2.23 -4.19 15.16
N PRO A 84 3.01 -4.27 14.07
CA PRO A 84 3.44 -5.53 13.47
C PRO A 84 4.12 -6.49 14.44
N GLU A 85 5.04 -5.99 15.30
CA GLU A 85 5.69 -6.82 16.34
C GLU A 85 4.68 -7.47 17.27
N ASN A 86 3.66 -6.74 17.72
CA ASN A 86 2.58 -7.27 18.55
C ASN A 86 1.77 -8.34 17.81
N LEU A 87 1.40 -8.09 16.54
CA LEU A 87 0.68 -9.07 15.73
C LEU A 87 1.46 -10.38 15.58
N ILE A 88 2.74 -10.28 15.22
CA ILE A 88 3.63 -11.45 15.07
C ILE A 88 3.76 -12.23 16.39
N ALA A 89 4.02 -11.52 17.49
CA ALA A 89 4.20 -12.16 18.79
C ALA A 89 2.97 -12.93 19.27
N VAL A 90 1.76 -12.47 18.91
CA VAL A 90 0.51 -13.15 19.25
C VAL A 90 0.14 -14.21 18.23
N ALA A 91 0.26 -13.92 16.93
CA ALA A 91 0.02 -14.87 15.85
C ALA A 91 0.86 -16.15 16.01
N ASN A 92 2.10 -16.00 16.48
CA ASN A 92 2.97 -17.15 16.77
C ASN A 92 2.42 -18.11 17.85
N LYS A 93 1.64 -17.60 18.81
CA LYS A 93 1.06 -18.44 19.89
C LYS A 93 -0.11 -19.30 19.42
N ILE A 94 -0.76 -18.91 18.32
CA ILE A 94 -1.94 -19.59 17.76
C ILE A 94 -1.66 -20.21 16.38
N ASP A 95 -0.38 -20.26 15.98
CA ASP A 95 0.08 -20.78 14.69
C ASP A 95 -0.47 -20.05 13.45
N ALA A 96 -0.94 -18.81 13.60
CA ALA A 96 -1.40 -17.98 12.50
C ALA A 96 -0.22 -17.40 11.70
N ARG A 97 -0.43 -17.23 10.39
CA ARG A 97 0.49 -16.50 9.49
C ARG A 97 0.15 -15.01 9.48
N VAL A 98 1.15 -14.17 9.22
CA VAL A 98 0.94 -12.73 9.07
C VAL A 98 1.35 -12.29 7.66
N LEU A 99 0.49 -11.50 7.03
CA LEU A 99 0.80 -10.75 5.82
C LEU A 99 0.91 -9.29 6.19
N GLN A 100 2.09 -8.71 5.98
CA GLN A 100 2.38 -7.30 6.24
C GLN A 100 2.32 -6.48 4.97
N ILE A 101 1.43 -5.49 4.91
CA ILE A 101 1.47 -4.49 3.84
C ILE A 101 2.60 -3.51 4.13
N SER A 102 3.52 -3.37 3.18
CA SER A 102 4.67 -2.47 3.22
C SER A 102 4.69 -1.50 2.04
N THR A 103 5.82 -0.87 1.77
CA THR A 103 5.94 0.28 0.88
C THR A 103 7.25 0.26 0.09
N ASP A 104 7.23 0.95 -1.06
CA ASP A 104 8.38 1.32 -1.86
C ASP A 104 9.35 2.29 -1.14
N TYR A 105 8.88 3.01 -0.11
CA TYR A 105 9.71 3.93 0.70
C TYR A 105 10.77 3.24 1.56
N VAL A 106 10.84 1.91 1.53
CA VAL A 106 11.97 1.17 2.13
C VAL A 106 13.25 1.33 1.32
N PHE A 107 13.17 1.82 0.07
CA PHE A 107 14.30 2.06 -0.81
C PHE A 107 14.70 3.55 -0.84
N ASP A 108 15.95 3.84 -1.20
CA ASP A 108 16.50 5.20 -1.26
C ASP A 108 16.22 5.95 -2.56
N GLY A 109 15.83 5.26 -3.62
CA GLY A 109 15.53 5.86 -4.91
C GLY A 109 16.76 6.13 -5.79
N THR A 110 17.92 5.56 -5.48
CA THR A 110 19.19 5.84 -6.19
C THR A 110 19.45 4.92 -7.38
N LEU A 111 18.76 3.78 -7.50
CA LEU A 111 18.92 2.89 -8.64
C LEU A 111 18.25 3.47 -9.88
N GLU A 112 18.91 3.33 -11.04
CA GLU A 112 18.35 3.72 -12.35
C GLU A 112 17.37 2.68 -12.92
N ARG A 113 17.36 1.47 -12.37
CA ARG A 113 16.44 0.38 -12.73
C ARG A 113 15.34 0.20 -11.69
N PRO A 114 14.25 -0.52 -12.01
CA PRO A 114 13.27 -0.94 -11.00
C PRO A 114 13.91 -1.78 -9.88
N TYR A 115 13.48 -1.57 -8.65
CA TYR A 115 13.88 -2.36 -7.49
C TYR A 115 13.25 -3.74 -7.53
N ILE A 116 14.05 -4.78 -7.27
CA ILE A 116 13.59 -6.15 -7.03
C ILE A 116 13.51 -6.45 -5.53
N GLU A 117 12.83 -7.51 -5.16
CA GLU A 117 12.55 -7.84 -3.76
C GLU A 117 13.82 -8.11 -2.93
N SER A 118 14.92 -8.53 -3.59
CA SER A 118 16.21 -8.82 -2.96
C SER A 118 17.17 -7.64 -2.90
N ASP A 119 16.80 -6.46 -3.42
CA ASP A 119 17.65 -5.27 -3.33
C ASP A 119 17.73 -4.75 -1.89
N ASP A 120 18.88 -4.20 -1.54
CA ASP A 120 19.13 -3.63 -0.23
C ASP A 120 18.19 -2.46 0.05
N THR A 121 17.61 -2.46 1.24
CA THR A 121 16.74 -1.38 1.71
C THR A 121 17.55 -0.26 2.37
N ASN A 122 17.19 1.00 2.10
CA ASN A 122 17.83 2.19 2.68
C ASN A 122 16.83 3.36 2.78
N PRO A 123 15.82 3.28 3.66
CA PRO A 123 14.74 4.27 3.74
C PRO A 123 15.24 5.65 4.14
N GLN A 124 14.78 6.70 3.43
CA GLN A 124 15.19 8.09 3.59
C GLN A 124 14.21 8.94 4.42
N SER A 125 13.10 8.37 4.87
CA SER A 125 12.06 9.04 5.67
C SER A 125 11.70 8.23 6.91
N ILE A 126 11.14 8.88 7.93
CA ILE A 126 10.61 8.21 9.13
C ILE A 126 9.53 7.19 8.75
N TYR A 127 8.67 7.52 7.78
CA TYR A 127 7.69 6.56 7.25
C TYR A 127 8.38 5.28 6.75
N GLY A 128 9.32 5.40 5.82
CA GLY A 128 10.05 4.25 5.28
C GLY A 128 10.80 3.46 6.34
N GLN A 129 11.49 4.16 7.26
CA GLN A 129 12.24 3.53 8.36
C GLN A 129 11.33 2.70 9.28
N THR A 130 10.18 3.26 9.68
CA THR A 130 9.24 2.58 10.57
C THR A 130 8.52 1.42 9.89
N LYS A 131 8.22 1.54 8.58
CA LYS A 131 7.68 0.42 7.78
C LYS A 131 8.69 -0.72 7.64
N LEU A 132 9.97 -0.40 7.38
CA LEU A 132 11.05 -1.40 7.32
C LEU A 132 11.24 -2.11 8.66
N GLN A 133 11.16 -1.40 9.79
CA GLN A 133 11.19 -2.02 11.11
C GLN A 133 10.05 -3.03 11.30
N GLY A 134 8.85 -2.71 10.77
CA GLY A 134 7.74 -3.66 10.75
C GLY A 134 8.00 -4.89 9.89
N GLU A 135 8.69 -4.76 8.75
CA GLU A 135 9.13 -5.90 7.93
C GLU A 135 10.12 -6.80 8.69
N GLN A 136 11.06 -6.20 9.42
CA GLN A 136 12.09 -6.93 10.18
C GLN A 136 11.53 -7.80 11.32
N ALA A 137 10.29 -7.54 11.75
CA ALA A 137 9.60 -8.37 12.71
C ALA A 137 9.02 -9.68 12.11
N MET A 138 8.90 -9.75 10.76
CA MET A 138 8.31 -10.91 10.07
C MET A 138 9.18 -12.16 10.21
N ARG A 139 8.52 -13.32 10.29
CA ARG A 139 9.18 -14.65 10.32
C ARG A 139 9.30 -15.19 8.89
N ASP A 140 10.17 -16.17 8.68
CA ASP A 140 10.37 -16.78 7.36
C ASP A 140 9.08 -17.31 6.71
N ARG A 141 8.10 -17.72 7.54
CA ARG A 141 6.79 -18.22 7.08
C ARG A 141 5.76 -17.12 6.78
N ASP A 142 6.05 -15.89 7.13
CA ASP A 142 5.16 -14.76 6.94
C ASP A 142 5.37 -14.14 5.54
N LEU A 143 4.45 -13.26 5.15
CA LEU A 143 4.44 -12.65 3.85
C LEU A 143 4.55 -11.13 3.99
N ILE A 144 5.46 -10.52 3.23
CA ILE A 144 5.59 -9.06 3.09
C ILE A 144 5.12 -8.69 1.68
N VAL A 145 4.19 -7.76 1.59
CA VAL A 145 3.74 -7.17 0.32
C VAL A 145 4.15 -5.71 0.28
N ARG A 146 5.16 -5.37 -0.51
CA ARG A 146 5.54 -3.98 -0.80
C ARG A 146 4.73 -3.47 -1.98
N THR A 147 4.09 -2.34 -1.81
CA THR A 147 3.32 -1.65 -2.87
C THR A 147 3.70 -0.18 -2.91
N SER A 148 3.23 0.56 -3.92
CA SER A 148 3.51 1.98 -4.07
C SER A 148 2.26 2.75 -4.50
N TRP A 149 2.17 4.03 -4.16
CA TRP A 149 1.15 4.99 -4.59
C TRP A 149 -0.27 4.42 -4.57
N LEU A 150 -0.61 3.75 -3.48
CA LEU A 150 -1.86 3.02 -3.31
C LEU A 150 -3.06 3.97 -3.38
N CYS A 151 -3.97 3.73 -4.32
CA CYS A 151 -5.18 4.52 -4.54
C CYS A 151 -6.33 3.66 -5.07
N GLY A 152 -7.55 4.20 -5.02
CA GLY A 152 -8.75 3.50 -5.47
C GLY A 152 -10.00 4.33 -5.21
N SER A 153 -11.17 3.70 -5.32
CA SER A 153 -12.47 4.36 -5.10
C SER A 153 -12.77 4.64 -3.62
N HIS A 154 -12.08 3.93 -2.70
CA HIS A 154 -12.33 4.07 -1.27
C HIS A 154 -11.31 4.98 -0.57
N GLY A 155 -11.71 5.54 0.59
CA GLY A 155 -10.85 6.39 1.41
C GLY A 155 -10.42 7.70 0.73
N SER A 156 -9.42 8.37 1.31
CA SER A 156 -8.78 9.58 0.75
C SER A 156 -7.47 9.18 0.09
N ASN A 157 -7.26 9.57 -1.17
CA ASN A 157 -6.06 9.26 -1.92
C ASN A 157 -5.81 10.27 -3.05
N ILE A 158 -4.65 10.18 -3.67
CA ILE A 158 -4.22 11.11 -4.71
C ILE A 158 -5.09 11.06 -5.98
N LEU A 159 -5.60 9.89 -6.38
CA LEU A 159 -6.49 9.76 -7.53
C LEU A 159 -7.75 10.62 -7.33
N LYS A 160 -8.42 10.49 -6.19
CA LYS A 160 -9.61 11.29 -5.85
C LYS A 160 -9.30 12.79 -5.78
N THR A 161 -8.13 13.15 -5.27
CA THR A 161 -7.66 14.54 -5.23
C THR A 161 -7.50 15.10 -6.64
N ILE A 162 -6.86 14.36 -7.55
CA ILE A 162 -6.67 14.78 -8.95
C ILE A 162 -8.01 14.89 -9.67
N VAL A 163 -8.90 13.89 -9.49
CA VAL A 163 -10.27 13.89 -10.08
C VAL A 163 -11.04 15.13 -9.62
N ALA A 164 -11.01 15.45 -8.33
CA ALA A 164 -11.69 16.64 -7.80
C ALA A 164 -11.10 17.95 -8.36
N LEU A 165 -9.79 18.06 -8.45
CA LEU A 165 -9.10 19.21 -9.05
C LEU A 165 -9.41 19.33 -10.55
N ALA A 166 -9.45 18.22 -11.28
CA ALA A 166 -9.79 18.17 -12.71
C ALA A 166 -11.20 18.66 -13.04
N GLN A 167 -12.09 18.68 -12.05
CA GLN A 167 -13.45 19.26 -12.19
C GLN A 167 -13.46 20.79 -12.04
N THR A 168 -12.32 21.39 -11.68
CA THR A 168 -12.17 22.84 -11.57
C THR A 168 -11.34 23.39 -12.72
N ASP A 169 -11.38 24.71 -12.94
CA ASP A 169 -10.52 25.40 -13.91
C ASP A 169 -9.22 25.92 -13.27
N GLN A 170 -8.87 25.42 -12.08
CA GLN A 170 -7.70 25.88 -11.34
C GLN A 170 -6.42 25.26 -11.92
N PRO A 171 -5.33 26.06 -12.03
CA PRO A 171 -4.03 25.51 -12.40
C PRO A 171 -3.55 24.47 -11.39
N MET A 172 -2.98 23.39 -11.88
CA MET A 172 -2.43 22.30 -11.08
C MET A 172 -0.92 22.16 -11.31
N LYS A 173 -0.19 21.85 -10.26
CA LYS A 173 1.25 21.56 -10.32
C LYS A 173 1.50 20.17 -9.75
N PHE A 174 2.22 19.34 -10.49
CA PHE A 174 2.63 18.01 -10.04
C PHE A 174 4.10 17.77 -10.34
N VAL A 175 4.79 17.08 -9.42
CA VAL A 175 6.21 16.79 -9.58
C VAL A 175 6.46 15.81 -10.72
N ASN A 176 7.54 16.07 -11.49
CA ASN A 176 7.93 15.27 -12.66
C ASN A 176 9.31 14.61 -12.48
N ASP A 177 9.85 14.62 -11.28
CA ASP A 177 11.15 14.07 -10.90
C ASP A 177 11.04 12.96 -9.82
N GLN A 178 9.82 12.45 -9.60
CA GLN A 178 9.56 11.29 -8.75
C GLN A 178 8.79 10.26 -9.60
N THR A 179 9.40 9.09 -9.82
CA THR A 179 8.84 8.02 -10.63
C THR A 179 8.45 6.82 -9.75
N GLY A 180 7.27 6.29 -9.95
CA GLY A 180 6.73 5.14 -9.22
C GLY A 180 5.58 4.47 -9.98
N HIS A 181 4.87 3.58 -9.30
CA HIS A 181 3.70 2.90 -9.86
C HIS A 181 2.42 3.36 -9.15
N PRO A 182 1.45 3.95 -9.86
CA PRO A 182 0.08 3.99 -9.34
C PRO A 182 -0.41 2.56 -9.14
N SER A 183 -0.86 2.22 -7.92
CA SER A 183 -1.32 0.86 -7.58
C SER A 183 -2.75 0.93 -7.07
N PHE A 184 -3.65 0.23 -7.76
CA PHE A 184 -5.07 0.30 -7.44
C PHE A 184 -5.47 -0.79 -6.45
N THR A 185 -6.12 -0.37 -5.37
CA THR A 185 -6.46 -1.24 -4.23
C THR A 185 -7.20 -2.50 -4.61
N GLN A 186 -8.09 -2.45 -5.60
CA GLN A 186 -8.82 -3.61 -6.11
C GLN A 186 -7.89 -4.65 -6.78
N ASP A 187 -6.92 -4.21 -7.59
CA ASP A 187 -5.97 -5.10 -8.27
C ASP A 187 -4.99 -5.71 -7.25
N ILE A 188 -4.54 -4.90 -6.30
CA ILE A 188 -3.66 -5.34 -5.21
C ILE A 188 -4.39 -6.35 -4.32
N ALA A 189 -5.66 -6.13 -3.98
CA ALA A 189 -6.46 -7.05 -3.16
C ALA A 189 -6.61 -8.43 -3.83
N VAL A 190 -6.87 -8.48 -5.14
CA VAL A 190 -6.94 -9.73 -5.91
C VAL A 190 -5.61 -10.49 -5.84
N THR A 191 -4.48 -9.80 -6.04
CA THR A 191 -3.16 -10.42 -5.99
C THR A 191 -2.80 -10.89 -4.58
N ILE A 192 -3.15 -10.11 -3.54
CA ILE A 192 -2.98 -10.53 -2.14
C ILE A 192 -3.74 -11.83 -1.85
N LYS A 193 -4.99 -11.94 -2.33
CA LYS A 193 -5.77 -13.17 -2.19
C LYS A 193 -5.06 -14.36 -2.83
N GLN A 194 -4.56 -14.22 -4.06
CA GLN A 194 -3.81 -15.27 -4.74
C GLN A 194 -2.56 -15.70 -3.95
N LEU A 195 -1.81 -14.74 -3.40
CA LEU A 195 -0.63 -15.02 -2.56
C LEU A 195 -1.01 -15.78 -1.28
N VAL A 196 -2.13 -15.44 -0.66
CA VAL A 196 -2.65 -16.16 0.52
C VAL A 196 -3.07 -17.58 0.15
N GLU A 197 -3.77 -17.78 -0.98
CA GLU A 197 -4.26 -19.07 -1.47
C GLU A 197 -3.13 -20.05 -1.83
N ILE A 198 -2.00 -19.56 -2.35
CA ILE A 198 -0.81 -20.40 -2.62
C ILE A 198 0.13 -20.52 -1.42
N GLU A 199 -0.25 -19.99 -0.27
CA GLU A 199 0.55 -19.97 0.96
C GLU A 199 1.96 -19.36 0.75
N ALA A 200 2.05 -18.29 -0.06
CA ALA A 200 3.30 -17.60 -0.35
C ALA A 200 4.00 -17.10 0.92
N GLN A 201 5.33 -17.08 0.91
CA GLN A 201 6.20 -16.66 2.02
C GLN A 201 7.29 -15.72 1.51
N GLY A 202 7.83 -14.89 2.40
CA GLY A 202 8.88 -13.93 2.06
C GLY A 202 8.33 -12.61 1.50
N THR A 203 9.12 -11.92 0.69
CA THR A 203 8.82 -10.57 0.21
C THR A 203 8.35 -10.61 -1.25
N PHE A 204 7.26 -9.90 -1.53
CA PHE A 204 6.71 -9.71 -2.88
C PHE A 204 6.50 -8.22 -3.13
N HIS A 205 6.88 -7.76 -4.30
CA HIS A 205 6.43 -6.48 -4.84
C HIS A 205 5.11 -6.69 -5.58
N VAL A 206 4.10 -5.88 -5.24
CA VAL A 206 2.76 -5.97 -5.85
C VAL A 206 2.31 -4.57 -6.25
N THR A 207 2.43 -4.24 -7.54
CA THR A 207 2.05 -2.95 -8.12
C THR A 207 1.38 -3.16 -9.47
N ASN A 208 0.50 -2.25 -9.87
CA ASN A 208 0.09 -2.17 -11.27
C ASN A 208 1.32 -1.86 -12.15
N GLN A 209 1.26 -2.23 -13.42
CA GLN A 209 2.34 -1.99 -14.38
C GLN A 209 2.26 -0.59 -14.97
N GLY A 210 3.38 -0.10 -15.55
CA GLY A 210 3.50 1.20 -16.18
C GLY A 210 3.96 2.28 -15.18
N PRO A 211 5.29 2.38 -14.95
CA PRO A 211 5.85 3.44 -14.12
C PRO A 211 5.62 4.80 -14.74
N VAL A 212 5.29 5.79 -13.92
CA VAL A 212 5.04 7.18 -14.33
C VAL A 212 5.51 8.14 -13.24
N THR A 213 5.68 9.41 -13.61
CA THR A 213 5.80 10.49 -12.64
C THR A 213 4.42 10.91 -12.12
N TRP A 214 4.37 11.66 -11.02
CA TRP A 214 3.11 12.23 -10.54
C TRP A 214 2.45 13.16 -11.57
N TYR A 215 3.26 13.89 -12.33
CA TYR A 215 2.80 14.73 -13.44
C TYR A 215 2.14 13.87 -14.54
N GLU A 216 2.81 12.82 -14.99
CA GLU A 216 2.30 11.94 -16.04
C GLU A 216 1.04 11.17 -15.59
N PHE A 217 0.97 10.80 -14.31
CA PHE A 217 -0.23 10.19 -13.75
C PHE A 217 -1.41 11.17 -13.76
N ALA A 218 -1.20 12.41 -13.28
CA ALA A 218 -2.22 13.46 -13.35
C ALA A 218 -2.62 13.79 -14.79
N TYR A 219 -1.65 13.85 -15.71
CA TYR A 219 -1.91 14.05 -17.13
C TYR A 219 -2.82 12.96 -17.71
N SER A 220 -2.52 11.69 -17.38
CA SER A 220 -3.33 10.55 -17.82
C SER A 220 -4.78 10.61 -17.32
N ILE A 221 -4.97 11.06 -16.09
CA ILE A 221 -6.31 11.23 -15.51
C ILE A 221 -7.09 12.33 -16.26
N LEU A 222 -6.48 13.50 -16.47
CA LEU A 222 -7.12 14.59 -17.21
C LEU A 222 -7.48 14.18 -18.64
N GLU A 223 -6.54 13.54 -19.35
CA GLU A 223 -6.74 13.04 -20.70
C GLU A 223 -7.96 12.09 -20.79
N MET A 224 -8.01 11.09 -19.89
CA MET A 224 -9.10 10.11 -19.86
C MET A 224 -10.45 10.71 -19.44
N MET A 225 -10.44 11.77 -18.61
CA MET A 225 -11.63 12.52 -18.25
C MET A 225 -12.08 13.53 -19.33
N GLY A 226 -11.33 13.68 -20.44
CA GLY A 226 -11.58 14.69 -21.47
C GLY A 226 -11.40 16.13 -20.98
N ARG A 227 -10.54 16.33 -19.96
CA ARG A 227 -10.28 17.65 -19.36
C ARG A 227 -9.06 18.33 -19.99
N PRO A 228 -9.02 19.67 -20.01
CA PRO A 228 -7.89 20.41 -20.56
C PRO A 228 -6.58 20.11 -19.83
N THR A 229 -5.59 19.55 -20.52
CA THR A 229 -4.28 19.23 -19.94
C THR A 229 -3.36 20.45 -19.80
N HIS A 230 -3.65 21.57 -20.46
CA HIS A 230 -2.87 22.82 -20.38
C HIS A 230 -2.92 23.48 -18.98
N GLN A 231 -3.87 23.11 -18.14
CA GLN A 231 -3.93 23.57 -16.75
C GLN A 231 -2.92 22.85 -15.84
N LEU A 232 -2.28 21.77 -16.31
CA LEU A 232 -1.29 21.01 -15.57
C LEU A 232 0.13 21.45 -15.92
N THR A 233 0.90 21.79 -14.90
CA THR A 233 2.29 22.24 -15.03
C THR A 233 3.22 21.26 -14.32
N PRO A 234 4.25 20.72 -15.01
CA PRO A 234 5.28 19.93 -14.35
C PRO A 234 6.17 20.84 -13.51
N ILE A 235 6.52 20.37 -12.31
CA ILE A 235 7.49 21.02 -11.43
C ILE A 235 8.49 20.00 -10.93
N THR A 236 9.63 20.43 -10.41
CA THR A 236 10.57 19.59 -9.68
C THR A 236 10.27 19.60 -8.18
N THR A 237 10.79 18.64 -7.44
CA THR A 237 10.55 18.51 -6.00
C THR A 237 11.00 19.73 -5.22
N ASP A 238 12.10 20.38 -5.63
CA ASP A 238 12.63 21.61 -5.04
C ASP A 238 11.77 22.85 -5.31
N GLN A 239 10.86 22.80 -6.29
CA GLN A 239 9.90 23.87 -6.60
C GLN A 239 8.57 23.74 -5.82
N LEU A 240 8.44 22.74 -4.94
CA LEU A 240 7.27 22.62 -4.07
C LEU A 240 7.26 23.75 -3.03
N ASP A 241 6.12 24.44 -2.92
CA ASP A 241 5.88 25.46 -1.92
C ASP A 241 4.52 25.22 -1.23
N PRO A 242 4.50 24.93 0.07
CA PRO A 242 5.67 24.71 0.96
C PRO A 242 6.45 23.44 0.60
N PRO A 243 7.75 23.37 0.94
CA PRO A 243 8.53 22.15 0.75
C PRO A 243 7.98 21.01 1.65
N ARG A 244 8.13 19.78 1.16
CA ARG A 244 7.69 18.60 1.92
C ARG A 244 8.67 18.27 3.05
N PRO A 245 8.20 17.99 4.27
CA PRO A 245 9.07 17.58 5.39
C PRO A 245 9.83 16.28 5.11
N ALA A 246 9.15 15.29 4.56
CA ALA A 246 9.73 13.97 4.30
C ALA A 246 10.48 13.94 2.96
N THR A 247 11.66 13.32 2.95
CA THR A 247 12.37 12.97 1.72
C THR A 247 11.63 11.85 0.97
N ARG A 248 11.45 12.04 -0.33
CA ARG A 248 10.82 11.05 -1.22
C ARG A 248 11.85 10.52 -2.21
N PRO A 249 11.84 9.20 -2.49
CA PRO A 249 12.73 8.62 -3.50
C PRO A 249 12.40 9.20 -4.89
N THR A 250 13.43 9.52 -5.67
CA THR A 250 13.27 9.96 -7.07
C THR A 250 12.83 8.82 -7.98
N ASN A 251 13.32 7.60 -7.70
CA ASN A 251 12.87 6.37 -8.35
C ASN A 251 12.40 5.36 -7.29
N SER A 252 11.11 5.09 -7.24
CA SER A 252 10.53 4.05 -6.37
C SER A 252 9.84 2.94 -7.16
N VAL A 253 10.22 2.77 -8.43
CA VAL A 253 9.66 1.75 -9.32
C VAL A 253 9.99 0.35 -8.81
N LEU A 254 8.97 -0.46 -8.55
CA LEU A 254 9.09 -1.84 -8.08
C LEU A 254 8.91 -2.83 -9.24
N ASN A 255 9.80 -3.79 -9.36
CA ASN A 255 9.64 -4.92 -10.27
C ASN A 255 8.92 -6.07 -9.53
N ASN A 256 7.87 -6.61 -10.09
CA ASN A 256 7.08 -7.70 -9.53
C ASN A 256 7.71 -9.08 -9.84
N GLN A 257 9.02 -9.23 -9.64
CA GLN A 257 9.75 -10.42 -10.06
C GLN A 257 9.37 -11.67 -9.27
N ALA A 258 9.13 -11.53 -7.97
CA ALA A 258 8.71 -12.64 -7.13
C ALA A 258 7.35 -13.20 -7.54
N LEU A 259 6.39 -12.35 -7.98
CA LEU A 259 5.11 -12.80 -8.53
C LEU A 259 5.31 -13.71 -9.76
N LEU A 260 6.13 -13.26 -10.71
CA LEU A 260 6.43 -14.04 -11.93
C LEU A 260 7.10 -15.36 -11.59
N THR A 261 8.03 -15.36 -10.63
CA THR A 261 8.72 -16.57 -10.15
C THR A 261 7.75 -17.55 -9.48
N ALA A 262 6.74 -17.05 -8.77
CA ALA A 262 5.68 -17.85 -8.16
C ALA A 262 4.61 -18.33 -9.18
N GLY A 263 4.74 -17.97 -10.46
CA GLY A 263 3.78 -18.33 -11.51
C GLY A 263 2.51 -17.49 -11.49
N LEU A 264 2.50 -16.36 -10.78
CA LEU A 264 1.38 -15.44 -10.75
C LEU A 264 1.56 -14.32 -11.80
N THR A 265 0.43 -13.86 -12.33
CA THR A 265 0.42 -12.68 -13.20
C THR A 265 0.41 -11.41 -12.36
N PRO A 266 1.34 -10.46 -12.58
CA PRO A 266 1.30 -9.16 -11.95
C PRO A 266 -0.01 -8.42 -12.25
N PRO A 267 -0.44 -7.48 -11.39
CA PRO A 267 -1.56 -6.60 -11.68
C PRO A 267 -1.44 -5.93 -13.06
N PRO A 268 -2.55 -5.60 -13.73
CA PRO A 268 -2.55 -5.06 -15.08
C PRO A 268 -1.83 -3.70 -15.16
N HIS A 269 -1.63 -3.19 -16.38
CA HIS A 269 -1.13 -1.84 -16.57
C HIS A 269 -2.12 -0.82 -16.00
N PHE A 270 -1.64 0.24 -15.33
CA PHE A 270 -2.53 1.20 -14.66
C PHE A 270 -3.55 1.83 -15.62
N ARG A 271 -3.21 1.99 -16.90
CA ARG A 271 -4.11 2.53 -17.92
C ARG A 271 -5.28 1.61 -18.27
N ASP A 272 -5.20 0.32 -17.92
CA ASP A 272 -6.30 -0.63 -18.14
C ASP A 272 -7.34 -0.54 -17.02
N THR A 273 -6.92 -0.32 -15.79
CA THR A 273 -7.81 -0.20 -14.62
C THR A 273 -8.32 1.23 -14.41
N LEU A 274 -7.50 2.24 -14.68
CA LEU A 274 -7.83 3.65 -14.43
C LEU A 274 -9.18 4.10 -15.03
N PRO A 275 -9.55 3.75 -16.28
CA PRO A 275 -10.85 4.15 -16.84
C PRO A 275 -12.06 3.62 -16.05
N LEU A 276 -11.94 2.41 -15.47
CA LEU A 276 -13.01 1.81 -14.65
C LEU A 276 -13.20 2.59 -13.36
N LEU A 277 -12.10 2.94 -12.69
CA LEU A 277 -12.12 3.75 -11.47
C LEU A 277 -12.63 5.17 -11.73
N LEU A 278 -12.21 5.80 -12.83
CA LEU A 278 -12.70 7.14 -13.20
C LEU A 278 -14.22 7.14 -13.44
N LYS A 279 -14.76 6.10 -14.07
CA LYS A 279 -16.18 5.95 -14.23
C LYS A 279 -16.89 5.86 -12.87
N GLU A 280 -16.40 5.00 -11.96
CA GLU A 280 -16.96 4.85 -10.61
C GLU A 280 -16.92 6.14 -9.78
N LEU A 281 -15.86 6.95 -9.95
CA LEU A 281 -15.68 8.18 -9.19
C LEU A 281 -16.44 9.39 -9.75
N CYS A 282 -16.89 9.33 -11.01
CA CYS A 282 -17.58 10.43 -11.69
C CYS A 282 -19.08 10.19 -11.85
N ASP A 283 -19.57 8.95 -11.68
CA ASP A 283 -21.00 8.59 -11.65
C ASP A 283 -21.61 8.86 -10.26
#